data_0a1d18ecb7a9c76e9fc8bcb15542d4cb
#
_entry.id   0a1d18ecb7a9c76e9fc8bcb15542d4cb
#
_cell.length_a   1.000
_cell.length_b   1.000
_cell.length_c   1.000
_cell.angle_alpha   90.00
_cell.angle_beta   90.00
_cell.angle_gamma   90.00
#
_symmetry.space_group_name_H-M   'P 1'
#
loop_
_entity.id
_entity.type
_entity.pdbx_description
1 polymer ?
#
loop_
_entity_poly.entity_id
_entity_poly.type
_entity_poly.pdbx_seq_one_letter_code
_entity_poly.pdbx_strand_id
1 'polypeptide(L)'
;MPKAHLHLHFTGSMRPATLLDLADKYGVHLPEALRGGEPPQLRATDERGWFRFQRLYDIARSCLRAPEDIQRLVFEAAEEDVRDGSRWLEIQVDPTSYAPRLGGLIPALEIILDAVERASRHTGLGIRVLIAANRMKHPLDARTLARLAVRFADRGVIGFGLSNDERRGFARDFDRAFAIAREGGLLAAPHGGELSGPASVRDCLDDLHAGRIGHGVRAAEDPALLRRLASRQVTCEVCPSSNVALGVYEKPEDVPLRTFFDAGVPMALGADDPLLFGARLAAQYEIARTAHAFTDEELAELARQSVRGSRAPQDAQQRLLTDIDAWLAG
;
A
#
# COMPACT_ATOMS: atom_id res chain seq x y z
N MET A 1 5.54 5.75 18.53
CA MET A 1 5.29 7.00 17.78
C MET A 1 4.03 6.83 16.94
N PRO A 2 3.00 7.72 17.10
CA PRO A 2 1.80 7.74 16.25
C PRO A 2 2.15 8.06 14.80
N LYS A 3 1.40 7.49 13.83
CA LYS A 3 1.61 7.69 12.39
C LYS A 3 0.42 7.22 11.58
N ALA A 4 0.38 7.53 10.29
CA ALA A 4 -0.54 6.94 9.33
C ALA A 4 0.18 5.89 8.47
N HIS A 5 -0.53 4.82 8.08
CA HIS A 5 -0.06 3.79 7.18
C HIS A 5 -0.85 3.87 5.87
N LEU A 6 -0.21 4.25 4.79
CA LEU A 6 -0.88 4.58 3.53
C LEU A 6 -0.67 3.53 2.43
N HIS A 7 0.26 2.57 2.64
CA HIS A 7 0.59 1.56 1.64
C HIS A 7 0.66 0.15 2.25
N LEU A 8 -0.47 -0.54 2.20
CA LEU A 8 -0.61 -1.92 2.65
C LEU A 8 -1.54 -2.66 1.69
N HIS A 9 -1.09 -3.78 1.13
CA HIS A 9 -1.92 -4.62 0.28
C HIS A 9 -2.73 -5.63 1.08
N PHE A 10 -3.97 -5.83 0.67
CA PHE A 10 -4.97 -6.63 1.38
C PHE A 10 -4.49 -8.05 1.68
N THR A 11 -4.17 -8.87 0.66
CA THR A 11 -3.64 -10.22 0.89
C THR A 11 -2.29 -10.20 1.60
N GLY A 12 -1.42 -9.24 1.24
CA GLY A 12 -0.08 -9.12 1.80
C GLY A 12 -0.05 -8.77 3.28
N SER A 13 -1.15 -8.24 3.83
CA SER A 13 -1.27 -7.93 5.26
C SER A 13 -1.49 -9.17 6.14
N MET A 14 -1.81 -10.33 5.55
CA MET A 14 -2.10 -11.58 6.26
C MET A 14 -0.93 -12.01 7.15
N ARG A 15 -1.23 -12.49 8.35
CA ARG A 15 -0.23 -13.14 9.21
C ARG A 15 0.20 -14.47 8.62
N PRO A 16 1.49 -14.87 8.70
CA PRO A 16 1.93 -16.20 8.26
C PRO A 16 1.15 -17.36 8.93
N ALA A 17 0.85 -17.26 10.22
CA ALA A 17 0.06 -18.25 10.93
C ALA A 17 -1.36 -18.38 10.35
N THR A 18 -1.99 -17.28 9.99
CA THR A 18 -3.32 -17.27 9.36
C THR A 18 -3.28 -17.91 7.98
N LEU A 19 -2.23 -17.66 7.20
CA LEU A 19 -2.05 -18.34 5.92
C LEU A 19 -1.95 -19.86 6.09
N LEU A 20 -1.17 -20.33 7.09
CA LEU A 20 -1.03 -21.77 7.39
C LEU A 20 -2.38 -22.38 7.78
N ASP A 21 -3.11 -21.74 8.70
CA ASP A 21 -4.43 -22.21 9.16
C ASP A 21 -5.45 -22.29 8.00
N LEU A 22 -5.49 -21.25 7.14
CA LEU A 22 -6.40 -21.22 6.01
C LEU A 22 -6.00 -22.22 4.92
N ALA A 23 -4.70 -22.41 4.70
CA ALA A 23 -4.20 -23.40 3.76
C ALA A 23 -4.59 -24.83 4.20
N ASP A 24 -4.45 -25.14 5.49
CA ASP A 24 -4.90 -26.41 6.06
C ASP A 24 -6.42 -26.56 5.93
N LYS A 25 -7.19 -25.54 6.38
CA LYS A 25 -8.67 -25.52 6.28
C LYS A 25 -9.18 -25.84 4.86
N TYR A 26 -8.48 -25.37 3.84
CA TYR A 26 -8.93 -25.52 2.44
C TYR A 26 -8.13 -26.51 1.61
N GLY A 27 -7.20 -27.26 2.23
CA GLY A 27 -6.35 -28.22 1.54
C GLY A 27 -5.46 -27.58 0.47
N VAL A 28 -4.98 -26.36 0.70
CA VAL A 28 -4.09 -25.64 -0.24
C VAL A 28 -2.65 -26.02 0.04
N HIS A 29 -1.96 -26.56 -0.96
CA HIS A 29 -0.55 -26.87 -0.82
C HIS A 29 0.30 -25.59 -0.93
N LEU A 30 0.91 -25.17 0.17
CA LEU A 30 1.81 -24.02 0.19
C LEU A 30 3.22 -24.41 -0.25
N PRO A 31 3.89 -23.60 -1.11
CA PRO A 31 5.33 -23.70 -1.36
C PRO A 31 6.13 -23.49 -0.06
N GLU A 32 7.34 -24.01 -0.02
CA GLU A 32 8.24 -23.86 1.13
C GLU A 32 8.46 -22.38 1.49
N ALA A 33 8.60 -21.51 0.50
CA ALA A 33 8.74 -20.06 0.67
C ALA A 33 7.60 -19.37 1.45
N LEU A 34 6.42 -20.00 1.55
CA LEU A 34 5.28 -19.53 2.35
C LEU A 34 5.08 -20.30 3.67
N ARG A 35 5.86 -21.38 3.89
CA ARG A 35 5.83 -22.17 5.14
C ARG A 35 6.98 -21.81 6.07
N GLY A 36 8.11 -21.34 5.50
CA GLY A 36 9.29 -20.94 6.27
C GLY A 36 9.03 -19.65 7.07
N GLY A 37 9.70 -19.52 8.21
CA GLY A 37 9.63 -18.31 9.04
C GLY A 37 10.38 -17.11 8.47
N GLU A 38 11.16 -17.29 7.40
CA GLU A 38 11.95 -16.23 6.76
C GLU A 38 11.29 -15.78 5.45
N PRO A 39 11.27 -14.46 5.18
CA PRO A 39 10.75 -13.93 3.94
C PRO A 39 11.50 -14.47 2.72
N PRO A 40 10.79 -14.80 1.61
CA PRO A 40 11.44 -15.30 0.42
C PRO A 40 12.29 -14.22 -0.24
N GLN A 41 13.48 -14.61 -0.72
CA GLN A 41 14.33 -13.75 -1.56
C GLN A 41 13.76 -13.72 -2.99
N LEU A 42 13.06 -12.64 -3.33
CA LEU A 42 12.21 -12.61 -4.53
C LEU A 42 12.96 -12.13 -5.77
N ARG A 43 13.80 -11.11 -5.65
CA ARG A 43 14.55 -10.49 -6.77
C ARG A 43 13.67 -10.33 -8.02
N ALA A 44 12.66 -9.48 -7.92
CA ALA A 44 11.62 -9.33 -8.95
C ALA A 44 11.93 -8.25 -10.00
N THR A 45 13.17 -7.82 -10.11
CA THR A 45 13.61 -6.84 -11.12
C THR A 45 13.55 -7.37 -12.54
N ASP A 46 13.54 -8.70 -12.74
CA ASP A 46 13.24 -9.34 -14.00
C ASP A 46 11.81 -9.96 -14.03
N GLU A 47 11.34 -10.32 -15.23
CA GLU A 47 10.00 -10.91 -15.40
C GLU A 47 9.83 -12.23 -14.64
N ARG A 48 10.87 -13.06 -14.54
CA ARG A 48 10.80 -14.36 -13.86
C ARG A 48 10.70 -14.20 -12.37
N GLY A 49 11.44 -13.25 -11.79
CA GLY A 49 11.37 -12.92 -10.36
C GLY A 49 10.01 -12.37 -10.00
N TRP A 50 9.49 -11.42 -10.80
CA TRP A 50 8.13 -10.89 -10.60
C TRP A 50 7.06 -11.98 -10.71
N PHE A 51 7.17 -12.90 -11.66
CA PHE A 51 6.24 -14.02 -11.81
C PHE A 51 6.27 -14.95 -10.58
N ARG A 52 7.45 -15.20 -9.99
CA ARG A 52 7.56 -15.97 -8.74
C ARG A 52 6.87 -15.26 -7.59
N PHE A 53 7.11 -13.95 -7.41
CA PHE A 53 6.43 -13.13 -6.41
C PHE A 53 4.91 -13.19 -6.58
N GLN A 54 4.43 -12.92 -7.78
CA GLN A 54 3.01 -12.91 -8.08
C GLN A 54 2.36 -14.28 -7.82
N ARG A 55 3.06 -15.38 -8.13
CA ARG A 55 2.59 -16.73 -7.85
C ARG A 55 2.43 -17.01 -6.34
N LEU A 56 3.36 -16.56 -5.51
CA LEU A 56 3.25 -16.69 -4.06
C LEU A 56 2.07 -15.88 -3.53
N TYR A 57 1.93 -14.66 -4.01
CA TYR A 57 0.80 -13.79 -3.68
C TYR A 57 -0.54 -14.42 -4.07
N ASP A 58 -0.64 -14.99 -5.27
CA ASP A 58 -1.87 -15.65 -5.77
C ASP A 58 -2.22 -16.89 -4.96
N ILE A 59 -1.23 -17.67 -4.51
CA ILE A 59 -1.45 -18.82 -3.64
C ILE A 59 -2.01 -18.35 -2.28
N ALA A 60 -1.38 -17.36 -1.66
CA ALA A 60 -1.89 -16.80 -0.40
C ALA A 60 -3.32 -16.26 -0.55
N ARG A 61 -3.59 -15.49 -1.61
CA ARG A 61 -4.91 -14.98 -1.94
C ARG A 61 -5.94 -16.07 -2.16
N SER A 62 -5.53 -17.22 -2.70
CA SER A 62 -6.42 -18.36 -2.94
C SER A 62 -6.96 -19.01 -1.65
N CYS A 63 -6.36 -18.72 -0.51
CA CYS A 63 -6.81 -19.17 0.81
C CYS A 63 -7.94 -18.33 1.39
N LEU A 64 -8.22 -17.14 0.84
CA LEU A 64 -9.32 -16.27 1.26
C LEU A 64 -10.58 -16.62 0.47
N ARG A 65 -11.47 -17.44 1.07
CA ARG A 65 -12.60 -18.06 0.35
C ARG A 65 -13.98 -17.74 0.92
N ALA A 66 -14.04 -17.31 2.17
CA ALA A 66 -15.29 -17.05 2.88
C ALA A 66 -15.26 -15.66 3.55
N PRO A 67 -16.43 -15.08 3.88
CA PRO A 67 -16.52 -13.81 4.60
C PRO A 67 -15.72 -13.79 5.91
N GLU A 68 -15.67 -14.92 6.63
CA GLU A 68 -14.94 -15.06 7.89
C GLU A 68 -13.42 -14.94 7.71
N ASP A 69 -12.90 -15.45 6.59
CA ASP A 69 -11.48 -15.34 6.25
C ASP A 69 -11.09 -13.88 5.99
N ILE A 70 -11.97 -13.14 5.28
CA ILE A 70 -11.82 -11.71 5.05
C ILE A 70 -11.88 -10.93 6.37
N GLN A 71 -12.84 -11.24 7.23
CA GLN A 71 -12.96 -10.61 8.55
C GLN A 71 -11.71 -10.84 9.38
N ARG A 72 -11.23 -12.09 9.47
CA ARG A 72 -10.01 -12.44 10.21
C ARG A 72 -8.81 -11.65 9.72
N LEU A 73 -8.59 -11.61 8.40
CA LEU A 73 -7.48 -10.86 7.80
C LEU A 73 -7.52 -9.38 8.19
N VAL A 74 -8.68 -8.72 8.03
CA VAL A 74 -8.81 -7.29 8.31
C VAL A 74 -8.61 -6.98 9.79
N PHE A 75 -9.15 -7.81 10.70
CA PHE A 75 -8.96 -7.66 12.14
C PHE A 75 -7.50 -7.80 12.52
N GLU A 76 -6.82 -8.84 12.02
CA GLU A 76 -5.41 -9.07 12.29
C GLU A 76 -4.52 -7.96 11.74
N ALA A 77 -4.80 -7.46 10.53
CA ALA A 77 -4.10 -6.32 9.95
C ALA A 77 -4.25 -5.05 10.81
N ALA A 78 -5.47 -4.79 11.31
CA ALA A 78 -5.73 -3.66 12.18
C ALA A 78 -5.00 -3.78 13.54
N GLU A 79 -4.98 -4.97 14.15
CA GLU A 79 -4.24 -5.23 15.40
C GLU A 79 -2.74 -5.00 15.23
N GLU A 80 -2.14 -5.51 14.13
CA GLU A 80 -0.73 -5.31 13.85
C GLU A 80 -0.40 -3.83 13.65
N ASP A 81 -1.22 -3.11 12.90
CA ASP A 81 -1.04 -1.67 12.68
C ASP A 81 -1.10 -0.87 13.98
N VAL A 82 -2.06 -1.18 14.86
CA VAL A 82 -2.14 -0.55 16.18
C VAL A 82 -0.89 -0.83 17.03
N ARG A 83 -0.37 -2.06 17.02
CA ARG A 83 0.89 -2.43 17.71
C ARG A 83 2.07 -1.63 17.17
N ASP A 84 2.10 -1.39 15.87
CA ASP A 84 3.14 -0.60 15.19
C ASP A 84 2.99 0.92 15.43
N GLY A 85 1.95 1.34 16.13
CA GLY A 85 1.68 2.73 16.44
C GLY A 85 0.88 3.47 15.36
N SER A 86 0.37 2.77 14.35
CA SER A 86 -0.57 3.37 13.39
C SER A 86 -1.87 3.79 14.10
N ARG A 87 -2.45 4.89 13.65
CA ARG A 87 -3.77 5.39 14.09
C ARG A 87 -4.69 5.63 12.91
N TRP A 88 -4.16 5.51 11.71
CA TRP A 88 -4.89 5.59 10.45
C TRP A 88 -4.27 4.65 9.44
N LEU A 89 -5.09 3.78 8.84
CA LEU A 89 -4.70 2.80 7.83
C LEU A 89 -5.50 3.00 6.54
N GLU A 90 -4.80 3.00 5.42
CA GLU A 90 -5.39 2.96 4.08
C GLU A 90 -4.94 1.67 3.38
N ILE A 91 -5.85 0.69 3.28
CA ILE A 91 -5.54 -0.64 2.74
C ILE A 91 -5.98 -0.73 1.27
N GLN A 92 -5.12 -1.28 0.42
CA GLN A 92 -5.34 -1.43 -1.01
C GLN A 92 -5.88 -2.81 -1.35
N VAL A 93 -6.95 -2.88 -2.16
CA VAL A 93 -7.57 -4.14 -2.57
C VAL A 93 -8.02 -4.13 -4.02
N ASP A 94 -7.75 -5.22 -4.75
CA ASP A 94 -8.42 -5.55 -6.03
C ASP A 94 -9.58 -6.54 -5.75
N PRO A 95 -10.83 -6.08 -5.65
CA PRO A 95 -11.97 -6.93 -5.31
C PRO A 95 -12.27 -7.99 -6.39
N THR A 96 -11.78 -7.80 -7.63
CA THR A 96 -11.98 -8.78 -8.71
C THR A 96 -11.37 -10.15 -8.37
N SER A 97 -10.36 -10.15 -7.52
CA SER A 97 -9.64 -11.37 -7.12
C SER A 97 -10.44 -12.25 -6.14
N TYR A 98 -11.39 -11.65 -5.42
CA TYR A 98 -12.23 -12.32 -4.42
C TYR A 98 -13.67 -12.55 -4.92
N ALA A 99 -14.11 -11.75 -5.89
CA ALA A 99 -15.46 -11.77 -6.43
C ALA A 99 -15.99 -13.18 -6.81
N PRO A 100 -15.20 -14.06 -7.47
CA PRO A 100 -15.70 -15.38 -7.84
C PRO A 100 -16.10 -16.27 -6.65
N ARG A 101 -15.50 -16.04 -5.46
CA ARG A 101 -15.76 -16.83 -4.24
C ARG A 101 -16.75 -16.16 -3.30
N LEU A 102 -16.91 -14.84 -3.41
CA LEU A 102 -17.76 -14.05 -2.53
C LEU A 102 -19.05 -13.54 -3.19
N GLY A 103 -19.47 -14.17 -4.30
CA GLY A 103 -20.75 -13.90 -4.93
C GLY A 103 -20.77 -12.71 -5.89
N GLY A 104 -19.61 -12.19 -6.30
CA GLY A 104 -19.49 -11.09 -7.25
C GLY A 104 -18.76 -9.88 -6.70
N LEU A 105 -18.55 -8.86 -7.54
CA LEU A 105 -17.77 -7.65 -7.17
C LEU A 105 -18.41 -6.86 -6.03
N ILE A 106 -19.73 -6.63 -6.11
CA ILE A 106 -20.44 -5.85 -5.10
C ILE A 106 -20.46 -6.57 -3.75
N PRO A 107 -20.91 -7.84 -3.65
CA PRO A 107 -20.85 -8.58 -2.38
C PRO A 107 -19.43 -8.69 -1.80
N ALA A 108 -18.42 -8.92 -2.63
CA ALA A 108 -17.03 -8.99 -2.18
C ALA A 108 -16.58 -7.67 -1.53
N LEU A 109 -16.88 -6.53 -2.15
CA LEU A 109 -16.54 -5.23 -1.59
C LEU A 109 -17.35 -4.91 -0.34
N GLU A 110 -18.63 -5.25 -0.28
CA GLU A 110 -19.47 -5.09 0.91
C GLU A 110 -18.92 -5.87 2.10
N ILE A 111 -18.53 -7.14 1.90
CA ILE A 111 -17.90 -7.98 2.94
C ILE A 111 -16.61 -7.34 3.45
N ILE A 112 -15.76 -6.82 2.55
CA ILE A 112 -14.51 -6.14 2.92
C ILE A 112 -14.81 -4.89 3.73
N LEU A 113 -15.72 -4.03 3.28
CA LEU A 113 -16.06 -2.77 3.95
C LEU A 113 -16.70 -3.00 5.32
N ASP A 114 -17.57 -4.01 5.45
CA ASP A 114 -18.14 -4.41 6.73
C ASP A 114 -17.07 -4.93 7.70
N ALA A 115 -16.10 -5.70 7.21
CA ALA A 115 -14.95 -6.14 8.01
C ALA A 115 -14.11 -4.95 8.48
N VAL A 116 -13.82 -4.00 7.59
CA VAL A 116 -13.09 -2.75 7.89
C VAL A 116 -13.81 -1.93 8.95
N GLU A 117 -15.11 -1.74 8.83
CA GLU A 117 -15.91 -0.98 9.80
C GLU A 117 -15.88 -1.65 11.19
N ARG A 118 -16.03 -2.98 11.24
CA ARG A 118 -15.99 -3.74 12.51
C ARG A 118 -14.59 -3.69 13.14
N ALA A 119 -13.53 -3.90 12.37
CA ALA A 119 -12.15 -3.82 12.86
C ALA A 119 -11.81 -2.41 13.36
N SER A 120 -12.22 -1.37 12.64
CA SER A 120 -12.05 0.03 13.05
C SER A 120 -12.72 0.31 14.39
N ARG A 121 -13.97 -0.13 14.60
CA ARG A 121 -14.68 0.02 15.88
C ARG A 121 -14.02 -0.76 17.03
N HIS A 122 -13.51 -1.97 16.74
CA HIS A 122 -12.89 -2.82 17.75
C HIS A 122 -11.55 -2.28 18.22
N THR A 123 -10.71 -1.83 17.28
CA THR A 123 -9.33 -1.42 17.57
C THR A 123 -9.16 0.09 17.84
N GLY A 124 -10.15 0.89 17.48
CA GLY A 124 -10.04 2.37 17.49
C GLY A 124 -9.20 2.93 16.33
N LEU A 125 -8.65 2.07 15.46
CA LEU A 125 -7.89 2.46 14.26
C LEU A 125 -8.84 3.01 13.20
N GLY A 126 -8.58 4.20 12.67
CA GLY A 126 -9.27 4.66 11.47
C GLY A 126 -8.82 3.85 10.25
N ILE A 127 -9.73 3.14 9.58
CA ILE A 127 -9.38 2.30 8.41
C ILE A 127 -10.22 2.74 7.21
N ARG A 128 -9.57 2.86 6.05
CA ARG A 128 -10.22 3.15 4.76
C ARG A 128 -9.63 2.26 3.66
N VAL A 129 -10.35 2.20 2.54
CA VAL A 129 -10.03 1.30 1.43
C VAL A 129 -9.68 2.09 0.18
N LEU A 130 -8.60 1.69 -0.50
CA LEU A 130 -8.32 2.07 -1.88
C LEU A 130 -8.61 0.88 -2.78
N ILE A 131 -9.39 1.09 -3.83
CA ILE A 131 -9.61 0.08 -4.87
C ILE A 131 -8.45 0.16 -5.86
N ALA A 132 -7.65 -0.89 -5.95
CA ALA A 132 -6.52 -0.96 -6.87
C ALA A 132 -6.88 -1.77 -8.13
N ALA A 133 -6.82 -1.14 -9.30
CA ALA A 133 -6.89 -1.85 -10.56
C ALA A 133 -5.57 -2.57 -10.84
N ASN A 134 -5.66 -3.71 -11.52
CA ASN A 134 -4.49 -4.47 -11.94
C ASN A 134 -4.11 -4.10 -13.38
N ARG A 135 -2.91 -3.53 -13.57
CA ARG A 135 -2.44 -3.08 -14.88
C ARG A 135 -2.21 -4.20 -15.90
N MET A 136 -2.19 -5.46 -15.45
CA MET A 136 -2.11 -6.64 -16.30
C MET A 136 -3.46 -7.04 -16.91
N LYS A 137 -4.57 -6.44 -16.41
CA LYS A 137 -5.92 -6.63 -16.93
C LYS A 137 -6.28 -5.57 -17.96
N HIS A 138 -7.37 -5.80 -18.69
CA HIS A 138 -7.83 -4.85 -19.69
C HIS A 138 -8.26 -3.52 -19.05
N PRO A 139 -7.95 -2.33 -19.63
CA PRO A 139 -8.33 -1.03 -19.07
C PRO A 139 -9.85 -0.84 -18.85
N LEU A 140 -10.70 -1.56 -19.56
CA LEU A 140 -12.16 -1.56 -19.32
C LEU A 140 -12.53 -2.15 -17.96
N ASP A 141 -11.78 -3.12 -17.45
CA ASP A 141 -11.98 -3.67 -16.10
C ASP A 141 -11.68 -2.59 -15.06
N ALA A 142 -10.62 -1.80 -15.26
CA ALA A 142 -10.29 -0.67 -14.40
C ALA A 142 -11.40 0.40 -14.39
N ARG A 143 -12.07 0.67 -15.53
CA ARG A 143 -13.22 1.59 -15.56
C ARG A 143 -14.40 1.05 -14.75
N THR A 144 -14.64 -0.26 -14.79
CA THR A 144 -15.68 -0.90 -13.98
C THR A 144 -15.36 -0.78 -12.50
N LEU A 145 -14.10 -1.03 -12.12
CA LEU A 145 -13.63 -0.85 -10.73
C LEU A 145 -13.69 0.61 -10.27
N ALA A 146 -13.35 1.57 -11.14
CA ALA A 146 -13.45 2.99 -10.81
C ALA A 146 -14.90 3.41 -10.49
N ARG A 147 -15.89 2.96 -11.32
CA ARG A 147 -17.31 3.20 -11.03
C ARG A 147 -17.76 2.53 -9.73
N LEU A 148 -17.28 1.30 -9.48
CA LEU A 148 -17.53 0.61 -8.22
C LEU A 148 -16.96 1.39 -7.04
N ALA A 149 -15.72 1.86 -7.13
CA ALA A 149 -15.07 2.65 -6.10
C ALA A 149 -15.87 3.92 -5.78
N VAL A 150 -16.31 4.67 -6.80
CA VAL A 150 -17.14 5.87 -6.64
C VAL A 150 -18.46 5.54 -5.96
N ARG A 151 -19.12 4.45 -6.33
CA ARG A 151 -20.38 4.00 -5.70
C ARG A 151 -20.25 3.77 -4.20
N PHE A 152 -19.09 3.38 -3.73
CA PHE A 152 -18.81 3.07 -2.31
C PHE A 152 -17.98 4.15 -1.60
N ALA A 153 -17.84 5.33 -2.18
CA ALA A 153 -17.11 6.43 -1.57
C ALA A 153 -17.63 6.78 -0.17
N ASP A 154 -18.95 6.88 -0.02
CA ASP A 154 -19.63 7.16 1.25
C ASP A 154 -19.54 6.01 2.27
N ARG A 155 -19.11 4.82 1.82
CA ARG A 155 -18.95 3.61 2.64
C ARG A 155 -17.49 3.37 3.06
N GLY A 156 -16.57 4.28 2.74
CA GLY A 156 -15.17 4.20 3.17
C GLY A 156 -14.16 3.87 2.09
N VAL A 157 -14.55 3.87 0.82
CA VAL A 157 -13.61 3.88 -0.30
C VAL A 157 -13.15 5.31 -0.54
N ILE A 158 -11.86 5.57 -0.44
CA ILE A 158 -11.27 6.91 -0.48
C ILE A 158 -10.34 7.17 -1.66
N GLY A 159 -9.99 6.14 -2.40
CA GLY A 159 -9.04 6.28 -3.49
C GLY A 159 -9.12 5.16 -4.51
N PHE A 160 -8.43 5.42 -5.62
CA PHE A 160 -8.28 4.50 -6.74
C PHE A 160 -6.80 4.38 -7.11
N GLY A 161 -6.30 3.15 -7.15
CA GLY A 161 -4.92 2.80 -7.44
C GLY A 161 -4.76 1.96 -8.70
N LEU A 162 -3.49 1.76 -9.07
CA LEU A 162 -3.05 0.90 -10.16
C LEU A 162 -1.83 0.13 -9.68
N SER A 163 -1.88 -1.20 -9.66
CA SER A 163 -0.82 -2.06 -9.13
C SER A 163 -0.41 -3.14 -10.12
N ASN A 164 0.52 -4.02 -9.72
CA ASN A 164 1.11 -5.11 -10.50
C ASN A 164 2.29 -4.65 -11.38
N ASP A 165 2.79 -5.50 -12.29
CA ASP A 165 4.04 -5.32 -13.04
C ASP A 165 4.11 -3.98 -13.79
N GLU A 166 4.85 -3.04 -13.24
CA GLU A 166 4.97 -1.68 -13.76
C GLU A 166 5.62 -1.59 -15.15
N ARG A 167 6.37 -2.63 -15.55
CA ARG A 167 6.97 -2.72 -16.89
C ARG A 167 5.92 -3.00 -17.98
N ARG A 168 4.69 -3.32 -17.59
CA ARG A 168 3.54 -3.60 -18.47
C ARG A 168 2.35 -2.74 -18.08
N GLY A 169 1.42 -2.52 -19.02
CA GLY A 169 0.22 -1.70 -18.75
C GLY A 169 0.57 -0.25 -18.44
N PHE A 170 0.82 0.54 -19.47
CA PHE A 170 1.21 1.94 -19.34
C PHE A 170 0.13 2.77 -18.62
N ALA A 171 0.54 3.74 -17.83
CA ALA A 171 -0.38 4.61 -17.06
C ALA A 171 -1.46 5.25 -17.95
N ARG A 172 -1.08 5.77 -19.12
CA ARG A 172 -2.01 6.39 -20.08
C ARG A 172 -3.18 5.50 -20.53
N ASP A 173 -3.01 4.16 -20.49
CA ASP A 173 -4.08 3.24 -20.90
C ASP A 173 -5.23 3.22 -19.87
N PHE A 174 -4.96 3.70 -18.65
CA PHE A 174 -5.89 3.75 -17.53
C PHE A 174 -6.45 5.15 -17.25
N ASP A 175 -6.12 6.18 -18.07
CA ASP A 175 -6.52 7.58 -17.92
C ASP A 175 -8.01 7.74 -17.65
N ARG A 176 -8.84 7.02 -18.42
CA ARG A 176 -10.30 7.05 -18.30
C ARG A 176 -10.83 6.48 -16.98
N ALA A 177 -10.16 5.44 -16.44
CA ALA A 177 -10.54 4.89 -15.15
C ALA A 177 -10.23 5.87 -14.03
N PHE A 178 -9.04 6.49 -14.08
CA PHE A 178 -8.65 7.51 -13.12
C PHE A 178 -9.48 8.80 -13.24
N ALA A 179 -9.88 9.20 -14.45
CA ALA A 179 -10.81 10.31 -14.65
C ALA A 179 -12.16 10.05 -13.94
N ILE A 180 -12.76 8.88 -14.13
CA ILE A 180 -13.99 8.47 -13.45
C ILE A 180 -13.82 8.55 -11.91
N ALA A 181 -12.72 8.01 -11.37
CA ALA A 181 -12.45 8.01 -9.94
C ALA A 181 -12.32 9.44 -9.39
N ARG A 182 -11.54 10.32 -10.06
CA ARG A 182 -11.33 11.71 -9.65
C ARG A 182 -12.61 12.55 -9.73
N GLU A 183 -13.39 12.39 -10.81
CA GLU A 183 -14.70 13.05 -10.96
C GLU A 183 -15.66 12.63 -9.84
N GLY A 184 -15.52 11.40 -9.31
CA GLY A 184 -16.22 10.91 -8.14
C GLY A 184 -15.59 11.32 -6.79
N GLY A 185 -14.58 12.20 -6.77
CA GLY A 185 -13.95 12.72 -5.55
C GLY A 185 -12.90 11.80 -4.92
N LEU A 186 -12.53 10.70 -5.57
CA LEU A 186 -11.54 9.75 -5.06
C LEU A 186 -10.10 10.22 -5.32
N LEU A 187 -9.20 9.88 -4.40
CA LEU A 187 -7.76 10.09 -4.56
C LEU A 187 -7.22 9.18 -5.66
N ALA A 188 -6.41 9.73 -6.57
CA ALA A 188 -5.60 8.95 -7.50
C ALA A 188 -4.27 8.58 -6.83
N ALA A 189 -4.04 7.27 -6.61
CA ALA A 189 -2.84 6.74 -5.95
C ALA A 189 -2.27 5.52 -6.71
N PRO A 190 -1.78 5.69 -7.95
CA PRO A 190 -1.18 4.60 -8.71
C PRO A 190 0.22 4.26 -8.21
N HIS A 191 0.66 2.99 -8.40
CA HIS A 191 2.07 2.63 -8.30
C HIS A 191 2.86 3.19 -9.48
N GLY A 192 4.02 3.74 -9.21
CA GLY A 192 4.94 4.24 -10.22
C GLY A 192 6.35 4.45 -9.64
N GLY A 193 7.39 4.17 -10.44
CA GLY A 193 8.78 4.32 -10.00
C GLY A 193 9.22 3.29 -8.98
N GLU A 194 8.69 2.09 -9.02
CA GLU A 194 9.16 0.92 -8.29
C GLU A 194 10.07 0.08 -9.18
N LEU A 195 9.49 -0.63 -10.15
CA LEU A 195 10.22 -1.48 -11.10
C LEU A 195 10.70 -0.71 -12.34
N SER A 196 10.01 0.36 -12.69
CA SER A 196 10.33 1.25 -13.80
C SER A 196 10.92 2.57 -13.29
N GLY A 197 11.68 3.26 -14.16
CA GLY A 197 12.39 4.48 -13.79
C GLY A 197 11.51 5.73 -13.65
N PRO A 198 12.12 6.93 -13.58
CA PRO A 198 11.43 8.21 -13.38
C PRO A 198 10.32 8.52 -14.39
N ALA A 199 10.39 7.97 -15.60
CA ALA A 199 9.36 8.14 -16.62
C ALA A 199 8.00 7.63 -16.14
N SER A 200 7.95 6.48 -15.46
CA SER A 200 6.70 5.93 -14.91
C SER A 200 6.07 6.84 -13.86
N VAL A 201 6.88 7.47 -13.02
CA VAL A 201 6.37 8.48 -12.06
C VAL A 201 5.78 9.69 -12.79
N ARG A 202 6.45 10.15 -13.87
CA ARG A 202 5.90 11.25 -14.69
C ARG A 202 4.57 10.88 -15.31
N ASP A 203 4.47 9.67 -15.90
CA ASP A 203 3.23 9.18 -16.50
C ASP A 203 2.10 9.10 -15.47
N CYS A 204 2.38 8.68 -14.24
CA CYS A 204 1.40 8.74 -13.15
C CYS A 204 0.94 10.17 -12.83
N LEU A 205 1.85 11.14 -12.85
CA LEU A 205 1.53 12.55 -12.59
C LEU A 205 0.77 13.21 -13.77
N ASP A 206 1.14 12.89 -15.00
CA ASP A 206 0.67 13.57 -16.19
C ASP A 206 -0.61 12.93 -16.76
N ASP A 207 -0.65 11.61 -16.83
CA ASP A 207 -1.78 10.87 -17.43
C ASP A 207 -2.85 10.54 -16.38
N LEU A 208 -2.45 10.15 -15.16
CA LEU A 208 -3.40 9.75 -14.12
C LEU A 208 -3.71 10.87 -13.12
N HIS A 209 -2.98 11.97 -13.18
CA HIS A 209 -3.09 13.11 -12.25
C HIS A 209 -2.98 12.66 -10.79
N ALA A 210 -2.00 11.84 -10.51
CA ALA A 210 -1.79 11.26 -9.19
C ALA A 210 -1.64 12.34 -8.12
N GLY A 211 -2.43 12.21 -7.05
CA GLY A 211 -2.28 12.99 -5.83
C GLY A 211 -1.31 12.35 -4.85
N ARG A 212 -1.07 11.04 -5.04
CA ARG A 212 -0.10 10.24 -4.28
C ARG A 212 0.49 9.17 -5.19
N ILE A 213 1.72 8.75 -4.95
CA ILE A 213 2.41 7.74 -5.76
C ILE A 213 2.78 6.56 -4.87
N GLY A 214 2.29 5.35 -5.18
CA GLY A 214 2.80 4.12 -4.58
C GLY A 214 4.27 3.94 -4.95
N HIS A 215 5.10 3.71 -3.98
CA HIS A 215 6.57 3.71 -4.02
C HIS A 215 7.19 5.05 -4.44
N GLY A 216 7.33 5.31 -5.71
CA GLY A 216 7.95 6.52 -6.24
C GLY A 216 9.48 6.55 -6.10
N VAL A 217 10.11 5.52 -5.54
CA VAL A 217 11.52 5.52 -5.11
C VAL A 217 12.50 5.85 -6.22
N ARG A 218 12.21 5.44 -7.45
CA ARG A 218 13.08 5.70 -8.60
C ARG A 218 12.98 7.12 -9.16
N ALA A 219 12.08 7.96 -8.60
CA ALA A 219 12.12 9.40 -8.85
C ALA A 219 13.44 10.05 -8.39
N ALA A 220 14.15 9.43 -7.43
CA ALA A 220 15.48 9.87 -6.99
C ALA A 220 16.53 9.93 -8.11
N GLU A 221 16.32 9.16 -9.19
CA GLU A 221 17.20 9.16 -10.37
C GLU A 221 17.08 10.44 -11.21
N ASP A 222 16.09 11.32 -10.91
CA ASP A 222 15.84 12.56 -11.64
C ASP A 222 15.58 13.75 -10.69
N PRO A 223 16.59 14.62 -10.49
CA PRO A 223 16.46 15.79 -9.62
C PRO A 223 15.34 16.77 -10.04
N ALA A 224 15.01 16.85 -11.34
CA ALA A 224 13.92 17.71 -11.81
C ALA A 224 12.55 17.14 -11.40
N LEU A 225 12.42 15.81 -11.42
CA LEU A 225 11.22 15.13 -10.97
C LEU A 225 11.05 15.24 -9.44
N LEU A 226 12.13 15.12 -8.65
CA LEU A 226 12.08 15.36 -7.20
C LEU A 226 11.58 16.78 -6.88
N ARG A 227 12.14 17.81 -7.55
CA ARG A 227 11.64 19.19 -7.39
C ARG A 227 10.16 19.34 -7.75
N ARG A 228 9.71 18.63 -8.79
CA ARG A 228 8.30 18.63 -9.20
C ARG A 228 7.40 17.99 -8.15
N LEU A 229 7.79 16.83 -7.59
CA LEU A 229 7.05 16.15 -6.52
C LEU A 229 6.99 17.05 -5.26
N ALA A 230 8.11 17.63 -4.86
CA ALA A 230 8.19 18.55 -3.73
C ALA A 230 7.30 19.79 -3.92
N SER A 231 7.39 20.46 -5.09
CA SER A 231 6.61 21.68 -5.36
C SER A 231 5.09 21.43 -5.43
N ARG A 232 4.68 20.22 -5.84
CA ARG A 232 3.27 19.82 -5.91
C ARG A 232 2.78 19.13 -4.64
N GLN A 233 3.66 18.91 -3.66
CA GLN A 233 3.37 18.18 -2.42
C GLN A 233 2.74 16.81 -2.67
N VAL A 234 3.22 16.09 -3.70
CA VAL A 234 2.79 14.73 -4.00
C VAL A 234 3.52 13.76 -3.07
N THR A 235 2.79 13.07 -2.21
CA THR A 235 3.36 12.11 -1.28
C THR A 235 3.75 10.82 -1.99
N CYS A 236 5.00 10.37 -1.80
CA CYS A 236 5.48 9.06 -2.20
C CYS A 236 5.32 8.06 -1.05
N GLU A 237 4.69 6.91 -1.32
CA GLU A 237 4.44 5.85 -0.34
C GLU A 237 5.60 4.84 -0.38
N VAL A 238 6.71 5.18 0.27
CA VAL A 238 7.96 4.42 0.17
C VAL A 238 7.93 3.18 1.06
N CYS A 239 8.30 2.03 0.51
CA CYS A 239 8.29 0.73 1.17
C CYS A 239 9.70 0.11 1.19
N PRO A 240 10.60 0.54 2.10
CA PRO A 240 12.01 0.16 2.08
C PRO A 240 12.25 -1.35 2.07
N SER A 241 11.59 -2.11 2.95
CA SER A 241 11.76 -3.58 3.02
C SER A 241 11.34 -4.27 1.73
N SER A 242 10.22 -3.83 1.11
CA SER A 242 9.75 -4.33 -0.17
C SER A 242 10.75 -4.05 -1.28
N ASN A 243 11.24 -2.82 -1.36
CA ASN A 243 12.18 -2.41 -2.40
C ASN A 243 13.48 -3.24 -2.36
N VAL A 244 13.94 -3.64 -1.16
CA VAL A 244 15.10 -4.54 -1.00
C VAL A 244 14.71 -5.98 -1.34
N ALA A 245 13.60 -6.50 -0.81
CA ALA A 245 13.17 -7.88 -1.04
C ALA A 245 12.89 -8.17 -2.52
N LEU A 246 12.36 -7.20 -3.26
CA LEU A 246 12.16 -7.27 -4.70
C LEU A 246 13.45 -7.04 -5.50
N GLY A 247 14.53 -6.58 -4.86
CA GLY A 247 15.83 -6.35 -5.49
C GLY A 247 15.90 -5.06 -6.30
N VAL A 248 15.00 -4.11 -6.05
CA VAL A 248 15.10 -2.75 -6.61
C VAL A 248 16.35 -2.05 -6.07
N TYR A 249 16.65 -2.30 -4.80
CA TYR A 249 17.89 -1.91 -4.14
C TYR A 249 18.54 -3.14 -3.47
N GLU A 250 19.87 -3.13 -3.32
CA GLU A 250 20.59 -4.28 -2.77
C GLU A 250 20.42 -4.39 -1.25
N LYS A 251 20.36 -3.26 -0.55
CA LYS A 251 20.28 -3.16 0.90
C LYS A 251 19.49 -1.93 1.35
N PRO A 252 19.03 -1.88 2.59
CA PRO A 252 18.21 -0.78 3.10
C PRO A 252 18.85 0.61 2.95
N GLU A 253 20.19 0.71 3.10
CA GLU A 253 20.93 1.97 2.99
C GLU A 253 20.89 2.58 1.58
N ASP A 254 20.62 1.75 0.55
CA ASP A 254 20.56 2.21 -0.84
C ASP A 254 19.19 2.79 -1.20
N VAL A 255 18.14 2.53 -0.40
CA VAL A 255 16.81 3.13 -0.62
C VAL A 255 16.89 4.64 -0.40
N PRO A 256 16.48 5.49 -1.32
CA PRO A 256 16.82 6.93 -1.32
C PRO A 256 16.00 7.77 -0.33
N LEU A 257 15.77 7.30 0.90
CA LEU A 257 14.97 8.03 1.90
C LEU A 257 15.53 9.41 2.21
N ARG A 258 16.86 9.50 2.41
CA ARG A 258 17.53 10.76 2.70
C ARG A 258 17.41 11.74 1.52
N THR A 259 17.59 11.25 0.29
CA THR A 259 17.46 12.05 -0.94
C THR A 259 16.07 12.68 -1.06
N PHE A 260 15.02 11.92 -0.78
CA PHE A 260 13.65 12.44 -0.78
C PHE A 260 13.41 13.47 0.31
N PHE A 261 13.85 13.16 1.53
CA PHE A 261 13.69 14.03 2.68
C PHE A 261 14.37 15.39 2.45
N ASP A 262 15.63 15.37 2.02
CA ASP A 262 16.43 16.57 1.77
C ASP A 262 15.91 17.38 0.58
N ALA A 263 15.29 16.73 -0.40
CA ALA A 263 14.62 17.38 -1.53
C ALA A 263 13.25 17.97 -1.15
N GLY A 264 12.75 17.74 0.05
CA GLY A 264 11.44 18.20 0.51
C GLY A 264 10.26 17.47 -0.13
N VAL A 265 10.46 16.26 -0.66
CA VAL A 265 9.39 15.42 -1.19
C VAL A 265 8.67 14.76 -0.03
N PRO A 266 7.34 14.94 0.13
CA PRO A 266 6.61 14.28 1.19
C PRO A 266 6.68 12.76 1.04
N MET A 267 6.97 12.06 2.14
CA MET A 267 7.00 10.59 2.19
C MET A 267 6.04 10.05 3.23
N ALA A 268 5.47 8.88 2.93
CA ALA A 268 4.82 8.03 3.91
C ALA A 268 5.47 6.65 3.81
N LEU A 269 6.06 6.16 4.91
CA LEU A 269 6.61 4.83 4.93
C LEU A 269 5.48 3.81 4.98
N GLY A 270 5.58 2.73 4.21
CA GLY A 270 4.58 1.68 4.08
C GLY A 270 5.18 0.29 4.19
N ALA A 271 4.36 -0.70 4.57
CA ALA A 271 4.78 -2.08 4.73
C ALA A 271 4.59 -2.94 3.47
N ASP A 272 3.77 -2.48 2.52
CA ASP A 272 3.45 -3.15 1.26
C ASP A 272 2.80 -4.54 1.49
N ASP A 273 3.56 -5.62 1.43
CA ASP A 273 3.13 -7.00 1.62
C ASP A 273 3.90 -7.69 2.77
N PRO A 274 3.60 -7.40 4.05
CA PRO A 274 4.32 -7.98 5.19
C PRO A 274 4.41 -9.51 5.19
N LEU A 275 3.40 -10.19 4.67
CA LEU A 275 3.42 -11.65 4.51
C LEU A 275 4.61 -12.14 3.68
N LEU A 276 5.00 -11.37 2.66
CA LEU A 276 6.04 -11.75 1.70
C LEU A 276 7.38 -11.06 1.99
N PHE A 277 7.37 -9.89 2.61
CA PHE A 277 8.58 -9.12 2.89
C PHE A 277 9.02 -9.16 4.35
N GLY A 278 8.22 -9.78 5.23
CA GLY A 278 8.58 -10.04 6.64
C GLY A 278 8.65 -8.82 7.54
N ALA A 279 8.32 -7.63 7.04
CA ALA A 279 8.46 -6.38 7.77
C ALA A 279 7.16 -5.57 7.74
N ARG A 280 6.70 -5.14 8.92
CA ARG A 280 5.52 -4.29 9.07
C ARG A 280 5.91 -2.82 9.20
N LEU A 281 4.96 -1.94 9.51
CA LEU A 281 5.14 -0.50 9.50
C LEU A 281 6.26 -0.01 10.45
N ALA A 282 6.33 -0.53 11.68
CA ALA A 282 7.36 -0.12 12.64
C ALA A 282 8.78 -0.40 12.13
N ALA A 283 8.96 -1.52 11.42
CA ALA A 283 10.25 -1.88 10.84
C ALA A 283 10.72 -0.89 9.76
N GLN A 284 9.81 -0.24 9.02
CA GLN A 284 10.16 0.76 8.03
C GLN A 284 10.76 2.02 8.69
N TYR A 285 10.18 2.44 9.81
CA TYR A 285 10.73 3.55 10.61
C TYR A 285 12.06 3.18 11.28
N GLU A 286 12.22 1.91 11.69
CA GLU A 286 13.49 1.42 12.20
C GLU A 286 14.59 1.42 11.13
N ILE A 287 14.27 1.08 9.88
CA ILE A 287 15.19 1.22 8.74
C ILE A 287 15.58 2.69 8.54
N ALA A 288 14.62 3.63 8.59
CA ALA A 288 14.94 5.05 8.49
C ALA A 288 15.91 5.48 9.62
N ARG A 289 15.70 5.01 10.84
CA ARG A 289 16.58 5.28 11.99
C ARG A 289 17.98 4.70 11.81
N THR A 290 18.05 3.40 11.55
CA THR A 290 19.31 2.65 11.64
C THR A 290 20.14 2.71 10.36
N ALA A 291 19.49 2.57 9.19
CA ALA A 291 20.17 2.57 7.90
C ALA A 291 20.41 3.99 7.34
N HIS A 292 19.58 4.95 7.72
CA HIS A 292 19.65 6.33 7.18
C HIS A 292 19.91 7.39 8.25
N ALA A 293 20.14 6.99 9.50
CA ALA A 293 20.45 7.87 10.63
C ALA A 293 19.43 9.02 10.83
N PHE A 294 18.15 8.74 10.61
CA PHE A 294 17.09 9.71 10.92
C PHE A 294 16.99 9.92 12.44
N THR A 295 17.01 11.18 12.86
CA THR A 295 16.79 11.57 14.25
C THR A 295 15.32 11.39 14.67
N ASP A 296 15.01 11.52 15.95
CA ASP A 296 13.62 11.46 16.42
C ASP A 296 12.78 12.60 15.84
N GLU A 297 13.34 13.79 15.67
CA GLU A 297 12.69 14.93 15.03
C GLU A 297 12.35 14.64 13.55
N GLU A 298 13.27 14.05 12.82
CA GLU A 298 13.08 13.68 11.42
C GLU A 298 12.10 12.53 11.28
N LEU A 299 12.12 11.53 12.18
CA LEU A 299 11.12 10.46 12.21
C LEU A 299 9.72 10.99 12.54
N ALA A 300 9.63 11.95 13.47
CA ALA A 300 8.38 12.65 13.75
C ALA A 300 7.88 13.43 12.52
N GLU A 301 8.80 14.05 11.75
CA GLU A 301 8.40 14.73 10.51
C GLU A 301 7.93 13.74 9.44
N LEU A 302 8.57 12.57 9.26
CA LEU A 302 8.06 11.50 8.40
C LEU A 302 6.65 11.05 8.82
N ALA A 303 6.42 10.92 10.13
CA ALA A 303 5.11 10.58 10.65
C ALA A 303 4.07 11.70 10.36
N ARG A 304 4.43 12.98 10.52
CA ARG A 304 3.56 14.11 10.14
C ARG A 304 3.24 14.11 8.64
N GLN A 305 4.25 13.82 7.79
CA GLN A 305 4.06 13.71 6.35
C GLN A 305 3.07 12.58 6.00
N SER A 306 3.16 11.42 6.66
CA SER A 306 2.20 10.33 6.47
C SER A 306 0.77 10.76 6.82
N VAL A 307 0.60 11.54 7.89
CA VAL A 307 -0.72 12.08 8.30
C VAL A 307 -1.24 13.09 7.29
N ARG A 308 -0.41 14.05 6.86
CA ARG A 308 -0.80 15.07 5.87
C ARG A 308 -1.11 14.47 4.50
N GLY A 309 -0.39 13.41 4.10
CA GLY A 309 -0.62 12.66 2.86
C GLY A 309 -1.87 11.76 2.92
N SER A 310 -2.46 11.51 4.10
CA SER A 310 -3.60 10.64 4.28
C SER A 310 -4.93 11.28 3.87
N ARG A 311 -5.94 10.44 3.71
CA ARG A 311 -7.36 10.87 3.55
C ARG A 311 -8.12 10.82 4.88
N ALA A 312 -7.41 10.88 6.00
CA ALA A 312 -8.03 11.01 7.31
C ALA A 312 -8.86 12.29 7.40
N PRO A 313 -10.01 12.29 8.08
CA PRO A 313 -10.76 13.52 8.38
C PRO A 313 -9.87 14.55 9.07
N GLN A 314 -10.11 15.83 8.81
CA GLN A 314 -9.26 16.92 9.31
C GLN A 314 -9.08 16.91 10.83
N ASP A 315 -10.13 16.59 11.59
CA ASP A 315 -10.08 16.48 13.03
C ASP A 315 -9.20 15.29 13.50
N ALA A 316 -9.23 14.18 12.77
CA ALA A 316 -8.35 13.03 13.03
C ALA A 316 -6.89 13.36 12.69
N GLN A 317 -6.63 14.05 11.56
CA GLN A 317 -5.29 14.52 11.24
C GLN A 317 -4.74 15.45 12.33
N GLN A 318 -5.54 16.40 12.79
CA GLN A 318 -5.10 17.34 13.83
C GLN A 318 -4.78 16.64 15.16
N ARG A 319 -5.61 15.68 15.59
CA ARG A 319 -5.30 14.85 16.76
C ARG A 319 -3.99 14.09 16.59
N LEU A 320 -3.80 13.44 15.44
CA LEU A 320 -2.58 12.68 15.15
C LEU A 320 -1.32 13.54 15.15
N LEU A 321 -1.39 14.74 14.58
CA LEU A 321 -0.27 15.69 14.60
C LEU A 321 0.07 16.11 16.03
N THR A 322 -0.93 16.37 16.86
CA THR A 322 -0.74 16.67 18.29
C THR A 322 -0.11 15.49 19.04
N ASP A 323 -0.56 14.28 18.78
CA ASP A 323 -0.01 13.07 19.40
C ASP A 323 1.45 12.81 18.99
N ILE A 324 1.83 13.13 17.73
CA ILE A 324 3.23 13.05 17.26
C ILE A 324 4.08 14.07 17.99
N ASP A 325 3.59 15.31 18.14
CA ASP A 325 4.32 16.36 18.87
C ASP A 325 4.49 16.01 20.35
N ALA A 326 3.47 15.43 20.97
CA ALA A 326 3.55 14.93 22.35
C ALA A 326 4.56 13.77 22.49
N TRP A 327 4.61 12.85 21.53
CA TRP A 327 5.60 11.77 21.51
C TRP A 327 7.03 12.30 21.40
N LEU A 328 7.25 13.37 20.63
CA LEU A 328 8.58 13.98 20.48
C LEU A 328 9.03 14.75 21.73
N ALA A 329 8.09 15.26 22.50
CA ALA A 329 8.37 16.05 23.70
C ALA A 329 8.64 15.19 24.95
N GLY A 330 8.24 13.93 24.96
CA GLY A 330 8.30 13.03 26.13
C GLY A 330 9.06 11.78 25.96
#